data_cc2fb8f573d5ccc5c4f9138f6660fb6f
#
_entry.id   cc2fb8f573d5ccc5c4f9138f6660fb6f
#
_cell.length_a   1.000
_cell.length_b   1.000
_cell.length_c   1.000
_cell.angle_alpha   90.00
_cell.angle_beta   90.00
_cell.angle_gamma   90.00
#
_symmetry.space_group_name_H-M   'P 1'
#
loop_
_entity.id
_entity.type
_entity.pdbx_description
1 polymer ?
#
loop_
_entity_poly.entity_id
_entity_poly.type
_entity_poly.pdbx_seq_one_letter_code
_entity_poly.pdbx_strand_id
1 'polypeptide(L)'
;YIGLAESTSPEGPWTQKGCIVKTDDSTAMNAIDPSVIADENTEKWWMHYGSFFGGLYCVELNPETGLALNEGDLGHLVARRANYRKDNLEAPEIIYHPELKQYYLFTSYDPLMTTYNVRVSRSDAAEGPFTDYFGKAVKDTTNNFPILTAPYRFENNTGWAGTAHCAVFSDGEGNYFMAHQGRLSPQNQLMVLHIRQLFFTPEGWPVASPERYAGTAPRQFSKEDLVGEWEIIRVQEPRYERQLEAGQILWGEGELKEKEWNLSTRMTLAKDGTCEGQMLSLIHIS
;
A
#
# COMPACT_ATOMS: atom_id res chain seq x y z
N TYR A 1 -0.29 -14.72 16.83
CA TYR A 1 0.83 -15.49 16.24
C TYR A 1 0.60 -15.72 14.75
N ILE A 2 1.70 -15.92 14.01
CA ILE A 2 1.69 -16.31 12.61
C ILE A 2 2.15 -17.76 12.55
N GLY A 3 1.31 -18.65 12.00
CA GLY A 3 1.59 -20.06 11.81
C GLY A 3 1.81 -20.43 10.36
N LEU A 4 2.44 -21.56 10.12
CA LEU A 4 2.64 -22.16 8.81
C LEU A 4 1.82 -23.44 8.67
N ALA A 5 1.14 -23.56 7.55
CA ALA A 5 0.50 -24.79 7.11
C ALA A 5 0.80 -25.03 5.63
N GLU A 6 0.89 -26.27 5.21
CA GLU A 6 1.13 -26.66 3.82
C GLU A 6 0.06 -27.62 3.31
N SER A 7 -0.17 -27.59 2.00
CA SER A 7 -1.02 -28.51 1.28
C SER A 7 -0.54 -28.66 -0.19
N THR A 8 -0.86 -29.77 -0.80
CA THR A 8 -0.64 -29.98 -2.24
C THR A 8 -1.78 -29.43 -3.11
N SER A 9 -2.85 -28.94 -2.48
CA SER A 9 -4.02 -28.32 -3.14
C SER A 9 -4.50 -27.13 -2.33
N PRO A 10 -4.96 -26.03 -2.97
CA PRO A 10 -5.58 -24.91 -2.27
C PRO A 10 -6.85 -25.30 -1.48
N GLU A 11 -7.47 -26.41 -1.81
CA GLU A 11 -8.64 -26.96 -1.09
C GLU A 11 -8.24 -27.79 0.13
N GLY A 12 -6.94 -28.05 0.35
CA GLY A 12 -6.44 -28.90 1.40
C GLY A 12 -6.38 -30.38 1.03
N PRO A 13 -6.24 -31.30 2.02
CA PRO A 13 -6.15 -30.97 3.45
C PRO A 13 -4.86 -30.24 3.80
N TRP A 14 -4.95 -29.33 4.79
CA TRP A 14 -3.82 -28.54 5.28
C TRP A 14 -3.14 -29.20 6.48
N THR A 15 -1.81 -29.30 6.42
CA THR A 15 -0.99 -29.83 7.51
C THR A 15 -0.28 -28.69 8.22
N GLN A 16 -0.52 -28.55 9.53
CA GLN A 16 0.16 -27.57 10.37
C GLN A 16 1.65 -27.93 10.49
N LYS A 17 2.52 -26.96 10.23
CA LYS A 17 3.99 -27.12 10.29
C LYS A 17 4.59 -26.52 11.56
N GLY A 18 4.00 -25.44 12.07
CA GLY A 18 4.49 -24.78 13.28
C GLY A 18 4.11 -23.32 13.39
N CYS A 19 4.64 -22.68 14.41
CA CYS A 19 4.53 -21.24 14.63
C CYS A 19 5.80 -20.56 14.10
N ILE A 20 5.66 -19.53 13.26
CA ILE A 20 6.77 -18.74 12.76
C ILE A 20 7.12 -17.65 13.78
N VAL A 21 6.13 -16.83 14.15
CA VAL A 21 6.27 -15.73 15.10
C VAL A 21 5.12 -15.76 16.09
N LYS A 22 5.44 -15.57 17.36
CA LYS A 22 4.47 -15.43 18.46
C LYS A 22 4.77 -14.16 19.24
N THR A 23 3.74 -13.34 19.42
CA THR A 23 3.78 -12.10 20.21
C THR A 23 2.76 -12.15 21.33
N ASP A 24 2.97 -11.37 22.37
CA ASP A 24 2.08 -11.17 23.50
C ASP A 24 2.15 -9.71 24.00
N ASP A 25 1.50 -9.41 25.11
CA ASP A 25 1.44 -8.07 25.68
C ASP A 25 2.81 -7.50 26.12
N SER A 26 3.85 -8.34 26.19
CA SER A 26 5.22 -7.91 26.52
C SER A 26 6.04 -7.54 25.28
N THR A 27 5.57 -7.89 24.09
CA THR A 27 6.25 -7.61 22.82
C THR A 27 5.81 -6.26 22.22
N ALA A 28 6.73 -5.59 21.54
CA ALA A 28 6.44 -4.29 20.95
C ALA A 28 5.60 -4.37 19.65
N MET A 29 5.66 -5.51 18.96
CA MET A 29 5.02 -5.74 17.67
C MET A 29 3.81 -6.66 17.77
N ASN A 30 2.99 -6.67 16.72
CA ASN A 30 1.82 -7.55 16.59
C ASN A 30 2.05 -8.59 15.48
N ALA A 31 1.94 -9.88 15.82
CA ALA A 31 2.14 -10.99 14.88
C ALA A 31 0.89 -11.22 14.01
N ILE A 32 0.76 -10.44 12.94
CA ILE A 32 -0.34 -10.46 11.96
C ILE A 32 0.16 -9.94 10.61
N ASP A 33 -0.62 -10.12 9.56
CA ASP A 33 -0.41 -9.61 8.20
C ASP A 33 0.96 -10.02 7.60
N PRO A 34 1.26 -11.32 7.45
CA PRO A 34 2.54 -11.74 6.89
C PRO A 34 2.58 -11.59 5.37
N SER A 35 3.69 -11.08 4.85
CA SER A 35 4.08 -11.13 3.44
C SER A 35 5.49 -11.71 3.33
N VAL A 36 5.68 -12.70 2.46
CA VAL A 36 6.94 -13.46 2.35
C VAL A 36 7.55 -13.29 0.97
N ILE A 37 8.86 -13.12 0.93
CA ILE A 37 9.63 -13.04 -0.32
C ILE A 37 10.90 -13.86 -0.23
N ALA A 38 11.24 -14.56 -1.32
CA ALA A 38 12.59 -15.07 -1.55
C ALA A 38 13.45 -13.93 -2.10
N ASP A 39 14.61 -13.69 -1.51
CA ASP A 39 15.54 -12.67 -1.97
C ASP A 39 16.28 -13.19 -3.21
N GLU A 40 16.08 -12.52 -4.33
CA GLU A 40 16.69 -12.86 -5.63
C GLU A 40 18.23 -12.77 -5.64
N ASN A 41 18.82 -12.03 -4.69
CA ASN A 41 20.27 -11.82 -4.63
C ASN A 41 20.99 -12.79 -3.68
N THR A 42 20.29 -13.33 -2.66
CA THR A 42 20.92 -14.08 -1.57
C THR A 42 20.33 -15.46 -1.32
N GLU A 43 19.24 -15.82 -2.01
CA GLU A 43 18.47 -17.05 -1.80
C GLU A 43 17.84 -17.17 -0.39
N LYS A 44 17.93 -16.13 0.43
CA LYS A 44 17.29 -16.05 1.73
C LYS A 44 15.80 -15.78 1.59
N TRP A 45 15.04 -16.26 2.56
CA TRP A 45 13.62 -15.96 2.65
C TRP A 45 13.34 -15.02 3.80
N TRP A 46 12.50 -14.01 3.51
CA TRP A 46 12.16 -12.97 4.46
C TRP A 46 10.65 -12.85 4.61
N MET A 47 10.17 -12.78 5.84
CA MET A 47 8.78 -12.50 6.16
C MET A 47 8.67 -11.12 6.80
N HIS A 48 7.93 -10.24 6.13
CA HIS A 48 7.50 -8.95 6.67
C HIS A 48 6.17 -9.13 7.36
N TYR A 49 5.98 -8.54 8.53
CA TYR A 49 4.75 -8.68 9.30
C TYR A 49 4.56 -7.53 10.27
N GLY A 50 3.35 -7.35 10.80
CA GLY A 50 3.03 -6.39 11.85
C GLY A 50 1.83 -5.52 11.54
N SER A 51 1.28 -4.95 12.58
CA SER A 51 0.13 -4.06 12.52
C SER A 51 0.11 -3.18 13.77
N PHE A 52 0.10 -1.87 13.59
CA PHE A 52 0.07 -0.89 14.68
C PHE A 52 1.19 -1.06 15.72
N PHE A 53 0.98 -0.56 16.91
CA PHE A 53 1.77 -0.68 18.14
C PHE A 53 3.27 -0.40 17.98
N GLY A 54 4.05 -1.35 17.53
CA GLY A 54 5.50 -1.23 17.41
C GLY A 54 6.01 -1.07 15.98
N GLY A 55 5.12 -1.06 14.99
CA GLY A 55 5.47 -0.98 13.57
C GLY A 55 5.60 -2.35 12.89
N LEU A 56 6.27 -2.37 11.73
CA LEU A 56 6.45 -3.56 10.90
C LEU A 56 7.85 -4.13 11.06
N TYR A 57 7.92 -5.44 11.12
CA TYR A 57 9.16 -6.19 11.35
C TYR A 57 9.45 -7.14 10.19
N CYS A 58 10.71 -7.52 10.07
CA CYS A 58 11.19 -8.48 9.08
C CYS A 58 12.00 -9.55 9.78
N VAL A 59 11.65 -10.83 9.57
CA VAL A 59 12.33 -12.00 10.12
C VAL A 59 12.82 -12.93 9.02
N GLU A 60 14.02 -13.49 9.17
CA GLU A 60 14.59 -14.46 8.23
C GLU A 60 13.93 -15.83 8.43
N LEU A 61 13.52 -16.46 7.33
CA LEU A 61 12.96 -17.81 7.34
C LEU A 61 13.97 -18.82 6.84
N ASN A 62 13.87 -20.04 7.32
CA ASN A 62 14.57 -21.17 6.77
C ASN A 62 13.87 -21.64 5.48
N PRO A 63 14.52 -21.59 4.31
CA PRO A 63 13.90 -21.95 3.03
C PRO A 63 13.43 -23.42 2.94
N GLU A 64 14.04 -24.33 3.71
CA GLU A 64 13.67 -25.73 3.71
C GLU A 64 12.41 -26.04 4.52
N THR A 65 12.18 -25.27 5.60
CA THR A 65 11.07 -25.52 6.53
C THR A 65 9.96 -24.47 6.45
N GLY A 66 10.26 -23.26 5.96
CA GLY A 66 9.37 -22.11 5.98
C GLY A 66 9.12 -21.50 7.37
N LEU A 67 9.77 -22.03 8.42
CA LEU A 67 9.72 -21.48 9.78
C LEU A 67 10.80 -20.41 9.99
N ALA A 68 10.75 -19.67 11.09
CA ALA A 68 11.82 -18.74 11.43
C ALA A 68 13.18 -19.45 11.45
N LEU A 69 14.22 -18.83 10.89
CA LEU A 69 15.57 -19.42 10.83
C LEU A 69 16.09 -19.74 12.23
N ASN A 70 15.82 -18.86 13.18
CA ASN A 70 16.13 -19.07 14.59
C ASN A 70 14.81 -19.07 15.39
N GLU A 71 14.59 -20.11 16.18
CA GLU A 71 13.39 -20.22 17.00
C GLU A 71 13.28 -19.04 17.98
N GLY A 72 12.10 -18.40 18.01
CA GLY A 72 11.83 -17.25 18.86
C GLY A 72 12.36 -15.92 18.36
N ASP A 73 12.99 -15.89 17.17
CA ASP A 73 13.39 -14.64 16.53
C ASP A 73 12.15 -13.84 16.09
N LEU A 74 12.08 -12.59 16.51
CA LEU A 74 11.03 -11.66 16.14
C LEU A 74 11.48 -10.72 15.00
N GLY A 75 12.73 -10.85 14.53
CA GLY A 75 13.29 -10.04 13.46
C GLY A 75 13.62 -8.61 13.90
N HIS A 76 13.74 -7.74 12.90
CA HIS A 76 14.10 -6.34 13.09
C HIS A 76 13.05 -5.39 12.51
N LEU A 77 13.02 -4.17 13.05
CA LEU A 77 12.10 -3.11 12.64
C LEU A 77 12.46 -2.60 11.22
N VAL A 78 11.49 -2.62 10.31
CA VAL A 78 11.65 -2.15 8.92
C VAL A 78 10.85 -0.88 8.62
N ALA A 79 9.69 -0.70 9.24
CA ALA A 79 8.87 0.49 9.06
C ALA A 79 8.07 0.78 10.33
N ARG A 80 7.89 2.08 10.62
CA ARG A 80 7.00 2.53 11.70
C ARG A 80 6.51 3.95 11.43
N ARG A 81 5.48 4.34 12.14
CA ARG A 81 4.99 5.71 12.14
C ARG A 81 5.29 6.35 13.49
N ALA A 82 6.56 6.63 13.73
CA ALA A 82 7.07 7.10 15.01
C ALA A 82 6.27 8.29 15.58
N ASN A 83 5.92 8.21 16.87
CA ASN A 83 5.20 9.27 17.59
C ASN A 83 3.82 9.63 17.04
N TYR A 84 3.21 8.76 16.26
CA TYR A 84 1.92 9.01 15.66
C TYR A 84 0.91 7.90 15.98
N ARG A 85 -0.11 8.20 16.76
CA ARG A 85 -1.33 7.38 16.95
C ARG A 85 -1.10 5.88 17.05
N LYS A 86 -0.21 5.40 17.93
CA LYS A 86 0.14 3.98 18.10
C LYS A 86 0.73 3.34 16.83
N ASP A 87 1.59 4.07 16.12
CA ASP A 87 2.18 3.61 14.85
C ASP A 87 1.15 3.17 13.81
N ASN A 88 0.09 3.92 13.60
CA ASN A 88 -1.06 3.63 12.74
C ASN A 88 -0.66 3.29 11.29
N LEU A 89 -0.04 2.12 11.12
CA LEU A 89 0.29 1.46 9.84
C LEU A 89 0.24 -0.07 10.03
N GLU A 90 -0.04 -0.78 8.95
CA GLU A 90 -0.17 -2.24 8.94
C GLU A 90 -0.02 -2.85 7.54
N ALA A 91 -0.27 -4.15 7.42
CA ALA A 91 -0.37 -4.87 6.14
C ALA A 91 0.84 -4.63 5.23
N PRO A 92 2.05 -5.06 5.66
CA PRO A 92 3.20 -5.02 4.76
C PRO A 92 2.99 -5.98 3.60
N GLU A 93 3.26 -5.51 2.39
CA GLU A 93 3.32 -6.34 1.19
C GLU A 93 4.64 -6.08 0.49
N ILE A 94 5.43 -7.12 0.28
CA ILE A 94 6.76 -7.03 -0.31
C ILE A 94 6.81 -7.69 -1.69
N ILE A 95 7.35 -6.98 -2.69
CA ILE A 95 7.61 -7.53 -4.01
C ILE A 95 9.02 -7.18 -4.46
N TYR A 96 9.55 -7.95 -5.42
CA TYR A 96 10.74 -7.61 -6.20
C TYR A 96 10.36 -7.25 -7.63
N HIS A 97 10.94 -6.17 -8.15
CA HIS A 97 10.78 -5.78 -9.56
C HIS A 97 12.09 -6.10 -10.30
N PRO A 98 12.11 -7.12 -11.19
CA PRO A 98 13.37 -7.64 -11.75
C PRO A 98 14.08 -6.66 -12.68
N GLU A 99 13.35 -5.87 -13.48
CA GLU A 99 13.95 -4.88 -14.38
C GLU A 99 14.55 -3.70 -13.63
N LEU A 100 13.87 -3.24 -12.57
CA LEU A 100 14.33 -2.13 -11.74
C LEU A 100 15.33 -2.57 -10.68
N LYS A 101 15.44 -3.89 -10.42
CA LYS A 101 16.27 -4.50 -9.38
C LYS A 101 16.04 -3.88 -8.00
N GLN A 102 14.76 -3.67 -7.65
CA GLN A 102 14.33 -3.03 -6.43
C GLN A 102 13.28 -3.88 -5.70
N TYR A 103 13.37 -3.90 -4.40
CA TYR A 103 12.31 -4.38 -3.51
C TYR A 103 11.38 -3.22 -3.16
N TYR A 104 10.07 -3.46 -3.20
CA TYR A 104 9.05 -2.47 -2.84
C TYR A 104 8.24 -2.99 -1.67
N LEU A 105 8.22 -2.22 -0.59
CA LEU A 105 7.40 -2.48 0.57
C LEU A 105 6.19 -1.55 0.52
N PHE A 106 5.02 -2.11 0.25
CA PHE A 106 3.73 -1.43 0.33
C PHE A 106 3.21 -1.56 1.76
N THR A 107 2.67 -0.50 2.28
CA THR A 107 2.18 -0.43 3.67
C THR A 107 0.87 0.33 3.72
N SER A 108 -0.03 -0.07 4.61
CA SER A 108 -1.34 0.56 4.76
C SER A 108 -1.36 1.45 5.99
N TYR A 109 -1.83 2.67 5.83
CA TYR A 109 -1.83 3.73 6.83
C TYR A 109 -3.24 4.18 7.17
N ASP A 110 -3.43 4.67 8.39
CA ASP A 110 -4.64 5.32 8.86
C ASP A 110 -5.84 4.38 9.11
N PRO A 111 -6.98 4.89 9.61
CA PRO A 111 -8.12 4.05 9.99
C PRO A 111 -8.75 3.27 8.83
N LEU A 112 -8.92 1.97 9.06
CA LEU A 112 -9.40 0.94 8.13
C LEU A 112 -10.67 1.32 7.36
N MET A 113 -11.67 1.93 8.01
CA MET A 113 -12.98 2.13 7.42
C MET A 113 -13.13 3.46 6.70
N THR A 114 -12.18 4.37 6.86
CA THR A 114 -12.27 5.75 6.36
C THR A 114 -11.04 6.15 5.56
N THR A 115 -10.02 6.66 6.20
CA THR A 115 -8.85 7.29 5.58
C THR A 115 -7.73 6.31 5.21
N TYR A 116 -8.00 5.02 5.28
CA TYR A 116 -7.06 3.96 4.93
C TYR A 116 -6.44 4.17 3.54
N ASN A 117 -5.12 4.14 3.47
CA ASN A 117 -4.37 4.49 2.28
C ASN A 117 -3.11 3.62 2.14
N VAL A 118 -2.70 3.34 0.90
CA VAL A 118 -1.47 2.61 0.59
C VAL A 118 -0.34 3.59 0.35
N ARG A 119 0.81 3.34 0.97
CA ARG A 119 2.06 4.02 0.71
C ARG A 119 3.14 3.01 0.35
N VAL A 120 4.20 3.46 -0.32
CA VAL A 120 5.27 2.57 -0.78
C VAL A 120 6.63 3.14 -0.45
N SER A 121 7.56 2.24 -0.15
CA SER A 121 8.99 2.50 0.00
C SER A 121 9.77 1.45 -0.77
N ARG A 122 11.06 1.68 -0.99
CA ARG A 122 11.92 0.77 -1.76
C ARG A 122 13.27 0.54 -1.09
N SER A 123 13.91 -0.58 -1.47
CA SER A 123 15.23 -0.99 -0.99
C SER A 123 15.95 -1.82 -2.06
N ASP A 124 17.27 -1.86 -2.00
CA ASP A 124 18.10 -2.77 -2.80
C ASP A 124 18.13 -4.20 -2.22
N ALA A 125 17.68 -4.38 -0.97
CA ALA A 125 17.66 -5.65 -0.26
C ALA A 125 16.26 -5.97 0.29
N ALA A 126 15.91 -7.27 0.33
CA ALA A 126 14.60 -7.73 0.76
C ALA A 126 14.28 -7.38 2.22
N GLU A 127 15.29 -7.41 3.09
CA GLU A 127 15.18 -7.06 4.51
C GLU A 127 15.28 -5.55 4.81
N GLY A 128 15.49 -4.72 3.78
CA GLY A 128 15.69 -3.30 3.91
C GLY A 128 17.18 -2.89 4.01
N PRO A 129 17.51 -1.65 4.43
CA PRO A 129 16.59 -0.61 4.88
C PRO A 129 15.73 -0.01 3.76
N PHE A 130 14.45 0.23 4.05
CA PHE A 130 13.53 0.85 3.09
C PHE A 130 13.56 2.37 3.22
N THR A 131 13.52 3.04 2.07
CA THR A 131 13.46 4.50 1.97
C THR A 131 12.24 4.95 1.17
N ASP A 132 11.70 6.09 1.55
CA ASP A 132 10.61 6.75 0.84
C ASP A 132 11.11 7.54 -0.39
N TYR A 133 10.18 8.16 -1.12
CA TYR A 133 10.47 8.98 -2.31
C TYR A 133 11.49 10.10 -2.04
N PHE A 134 11.55 10.61 -0.83
CA PHE A 134 12.49 11.68 -0.43
C PHE A 134 13.80 11.14 0.15
N GLY A 135 14.04 9.82 0.09
CA GLY A 135 15.24 9.17 0.60
C GLY A 135 15.28 9.04 2.13
N LYS A 136 14.13 9.20 2.81
CA LYS A 136 14.04 9.06 4.26
C LYS A 136 13.80 7.60 4.63
N ALA A 137 14.51 7.10 5.64
CA ALA A 137 14.28 5.76 6.17
C ALA A 137 12.86 5.68 6.81
N VAL A 138 12.04 4.73 6.32
CA VAL A 138 10.63 4.65 6.72
C VAL A 138 10.42 4.19 8.17
N LYS A 139 11.44 3.63 8.79
CA LYS A 139 11.43 3.33 10.23
C LYS A 139 11.63 4.56 11.13
N ASP A 140 12.12 5.67 10.56
CA ASP A 140 12.50 6.89 11.29
C ASP A 140 11.58 8.08 10.97
N THR A 141 10.60 7.91 10.07
CA THR A 141 9.69 8.96 9.63
C THR A 141 8.27 8.77 10.17
N THR A 142 7.57 9.87 10.36
CA THR A 142 6.14 9.86 10.70
C THR A 142 5.26 9.60 9.47
N ASN A 143 5.71 10.06 8.31
CA ASN A 143 4.99 9.92 7.04
C ASN A 143 5.93 9.42 5.95
N ASN A 144 5.44 8.47 5.18
CA ASN A 144 6.09 7.85 4.05
C ASN A 144 5.41 8.29 2.75
N PHE A 145 6.16 8.51 1.68
CA PHE A 145 5.69 8.90 0.35
C PHE A 145 6.36 8.05 -0.72
N PRO A 146 5.70 7.82 -1.88
CA PRO A 146 4.42 8.36 -2.30
C PRO A 146 3.22 7.65 -1.68
N ILE A 147 2.07 8.31 -1.70
CA ILE A 147 0.76 7.74 -1.42
C ILE A 147 0.19 7.23 -2.75
N LEU A 148 -0.16 5.95 -2.83
CA LEU A 148 -0.69 5.34 -4.06
C LEU A 148 -2.21 5.38 -4.13
N THR A 149 -2.85 5.14 -2.99
CA THR A 149 -4.31 5.21 -2.86
C THR A 149 -4.66 5.98 -1.60
N ALA A 150 -5.78 6.66 -1.63
CA ALA A 150 -6.40 7.29 -0.47
C ALA A 150 -7.89 7.46 -0.75
N PRO A 151 -8.73 7.82 0.21
CA PRO A 151 -10.13 8.13 -0.08
C PRO A 151 -10.23 9.19 -1.17
N TYR A 152 -11.06 8.92 -2.17
CA TYR A 152 -11.22 9.85 -3.30
C TYR A 152 -12.65 9.88 -3.81
N ARG A 153 -13.01 10.98 -4.42
CA ARG A 153 -14.32 11.17 -5.02
C ARG A 153 -14.23 12.05 -6.27
N PHE A 154 -14.67 11.50 -7.40
CA PHE A 154 -14.93 12.25 -8.62
C PHE A 154 -16.24 13.02 -8.53
N GLU A 155 -16.40 14.03 -9.38
CA GLU A 155 -17.66 14.79 -9.48
C GLU A 155 -18.83 13.86 -9.81
N ASN A 156 -19.95 14.05 -9.15
CA ASN A 156 -21.15 13.21 -9.28
C ASN A 156 -20.97 11.72 -8.94
N ASN A 157 -19.93 11.37 -8.17
CA ASN A 157 -19.69 10.02 -7.67
C ASN A 157 -19.80 10.00 -6.14
N THR A 158 -20.18 8.84 -5.58
CA THR A 158 -20.25 8.67 -4.12
C THR A 158 -18.87 8.57 -3.46
N GLY A 159 -17.85 8.18 -4.23
CA GLY A 159 -16.48 8.00 -3.77
C GLY A 159 -16.18 6.65 -3.13
N TRP A 160 -14.89 6.38 -2.99
CA TRP A 160 -14.34 5.19 -2.35
C TRP A 160 -13.49 5.58 -1.14
N ALA A 161 -13.79 4.97 0.00
CA ALA A 161 -13.05 5.10 1.25
C ALA A 161 -12.31 3.80 1.58
N GLY A 162 -11.41 3.82 2.55
CA GLY A 162 -10.75 2.62 3.06
C GLY A 162 -9.98 1.84 1.99
N THR A 163 -9.29 2.53 1.09
CA THR A 163 -8.67 1.97 -0.12
C THR A 163 -7.25 1.47 0.13
N ALA A 164 -7.08 0.45 0.96
CA ALA A 164 -5.77 -0.10 1.32
C ALA A 164 -5.82 -1.60 1.65
N HIS A 165 -4.84 -2.12 2.41
CA HIS A 165 -4.57 -3.52 2.68
C HIS A 165 -4.40 -4.29 1.38
N CYS A 166 -3.29 -4.01 0.70
CA CYS A 166 -3.06 -4.51 -0.65
C CYS A 166 -2.23 -5.80 -0.70
N ALA A 167 -2.44 -6.54 -1.77
CA ALA A 167 -1.51 -7.53 -2.31
C ALA A 167 -1.10 -7.08 -3.71
N VAL A 168 0.16 -7.24 -4.08
CA VAL A 168 0.71 -6.84 -5.38
C VAL A 168 1.24 -8.06 -6.11
N PHE A 169 0.88 -8.19 -7.38
CA PHE A 169 1.26 -9.34 -8.20
C PHE A 169 1.53 -8.92 -9.65
N SER A 170 2.31 -9.74 -10.35
CA SER A 170 2.56 -9.65 -11.78
C SER A 170 1.81 -10.75 -12.51
N ASP A 171 1.40 -10.48 -13.77
CA ASP A 171 0.87 -11.49 -14.68
C ASP A 171 1.97 -12.33 -15.38
N GLY A 172 3.24 -12.00 -15.13
CA GLY A 172 4.39 -12.63 -15.79
C GLY A 172 4.70 -12.06 -17.18
N GLU A 173 3.89 -11.14 -17.69
CA GLU A 173 4.05 -10.48 -19.00
C GLU A 173 4.55 -9.02 -18.85
N GLY A 174 4.98 -8.65 -17.65
CA GLY A 174 5.45 -7.30 -17.31
C GLY A 174 4.38 -6.35 -16.81
N ASN A 175 3.12 -6.80 -16.68
CA ASN A 175 2.08 -6.00 -16.04
C ASN A 175 2.02 -6.30 -14.54
N TYR A 176 1.82 -5.24 -13.77
CA TYR A 176 1.65 -5.32 -12.33
C TYR A 176 0.26 -4.88 -11.93
N PHE A 177 -0.25 -5.52 -10.90
CA PHE A 177 -1.59 -5.26 -10.37
C PHE A 177 -1.54 -5.17 -8.85
N MET A 178 -2.42 -4.36 -8.30
CA MET A 178 -2.65 -4.25 -6.86
C MET A 178 -4.10 -4.61 -6.56
N ALA A 179 -4.30 -5.69 -5.82
CA ALA A 179 -5.57 -6.03 -5.22
C ALA A 179 -5.67 -5.37 -3.85
N HIS A 180 -6.77 -4.72 -3.53
CA HIS A 180 -7.00 -4.09 -2.24
C HIS A 180 -8.49 -3.99 -1.92
N GLN A 181 -8.83 -3.73 -0.66
CA GLN A 181 -10.20 -3.41 -0.31
C GLN A 181 -10.56 -1.98 -0.73
N GLY A 182 -11.83 -1.74 -1.00
CA GLY A 182 -12.43 -0.42 -1.10
C GLY A 182 -13.80 -0.44 -0.43
N ARG A 183 -14.23 0.69 0.09
CA ARG A 183 -15.52 0.84 0.80
C ARG A 183 -16.34 1.93 0.14
N LEU A 184 -17.56 1.57 -0.24
CA LEU A 184 -18.46 2.52 -0.90
C LEU A 184 -19.06 3.47 0.15
N SER A 185 -18.83 4.76 -0.03
CA SER A 185 -19.43 5.78 0.82
C SER A 185 -20.92 6.01 0.46
N PRO A 186 -21.79 6.27 1.43
CA PRO A 186 -21.53 6.37 2.88
C PRO A 186 -21.55 5.03 3.62
N GLN A 187 -21.82 3.92 2.95
CA GLN A 187 -21.96 2.59 3.54
C GLN A 187 -20.61 1.89 3.71
N ASN A 188 -19.68 2.54 4.38
CA ASN A 188 -18.29 2.10 4.53
C ASN A 188 -18.09 0.82 5.37
N GLN A 189 -19.15 0.20 5.85
CA GLN A 189 -19.10 -1.12 6.49
C GLN A 189 -18.84 -2.25 5.49
N LEU A 190 -19.24 -2.07 4.23
CA LEU A 190 -19.09 -3.09 3.19
C LEU A 190 -17.77 -2.92 2.46
N MET A 191 -16.99 -4.00 2.43
CA MET A 191 -15.76 -4.08 1.63
C MET A 191 -16.07 -4.63 0.23
N VAL A 192 -15.40 -4.06 -0.76
CA VAL A 192 -15.42 -4.53 -2.15
C VAL A 192 -13.99 -4.74 -2.59
N LEU A 193 -13.72 -5.84 -3.27
CA LEU A 193 -12.42 -6.09 -3.88
C LEU A 193 -12.19 -5.11 -5.03
N HIS A 194 -11.08 -4.41 -4.99
CA HIS A 194 -10.55 -3.61 -6.10
C HIS A 194 -9.31 -4.29 -6.65
N ILE A 195 -9.18 -4.31 -7.96
CA ILE A 195 -7.93 -4.61 -8.66
C ILE A 195 -7.60 -3.39 -9.49
N ARG A 196 -6.41 -2.83 -9.30
CA ARG A 196 -5.88 -1.69 -10.05
C ARG A 196 -4.61 -2.12 -10.78
N GLN A 197 -4.41 -1.62 -11.98
CA GLN A 197 -3.12 -1.76 -12.63
C GLN A 197 -2.11 -0.82 -11.99
N LEU A 198 -0.89 -1.31 -11.80
CA LEU A 198 0.26 -0.52 -11.38
C LEU A 198 1.15 -0.23 -12.58
N PHE A 199 1.63 1.00 -12.66
CA PHE A 199 2.64 1.44 -13.61
C PHE A 199 3.86 1.93 -12.83
N PHE A 200 5.02 1.93 -13.46
CA PHE A 200 6.23 2.45 -12.85
C PHE A 200 6.71 3.68 -13.61
N THR A 201 7.05 4.75 -12.89
CA THR A 201 7.65 5.94 -13.49
C THR A 201 9.06 5.64 -13.99
N PRO A 202 9.66 6.50 -14.84
CA PRO A 202 11.06 6.35 -15.25
C PRO A 202 12.05 6.29 -14.08
N GLU A 203 11.72 6.91 -12.94
CA GLU A 203 12.52 6.87 -11.71
C GLU A 203 12.27 5.61 -10.87
N GLY A 204 11.41 4.69 -11.35
CA GLY A 204 11.10 3.43 -10.72
C GLY A 204 10.14 3.53 -9.54
N TRP A 205 9.24 4.49 -9.50
CA TRP A 205 8.21 4.54 -8.47
C TRP A 205 6.86 4.05 -9.01
N PRO A 206 6.16 3.18 -8.25
CA PRO A 206 4.85 2.70 -8.68
C PRO A 206 3.79 3.79 -8.63
N VAL A 207 2.84 3.73 -9.56
CA VAL A 207 1.65 4.56 -9.65
C VAL A 207 0.45 3.65 -9.87
N ALA A 208 -0.57 3.77 -9.05
CA ALA A 208 -1.81 3.02 -9.19
C ALA A 208 -2.74 3.70 -10.21
N SER A 209 -3.40 2.91 -11.06
CA SER A 209 -4.46 3.45 -11.92
C SER A 209 -5.55 4.10 -11.06
N PRO A 210 -6.18 5.18 -11.54
CA PRO A 210 -7.17 5.93 -10.74
C PRO A 210 -8.43 5.13 -10.46
N GLU A 211 -8.77 4.16 -11.32
CA GLU A 211 -9.97 3.32 -11.20
C GLU A 211 -9.63 1.83 -11.27
N ARG A 212 -10.62 1.01 -10.99
CA ARG A 212 -10.53 -0.45 -11.05
C ARG A 212 -10.19 -0.91 -12.47
N TYR A 213 -9.36 -1.93 -12.55
CA TYR A 213 -8.99 -2.55 -13.82
C TYR A 213 -10.22 -3.14 -14.53
N ALA A 214 -10.44 -2.70 -15.76
CA ALA A 214 -11.60 -3.09 -16.57
C ALA A 214 -11.33 -4.26 -17.53
N GLY A 215 -10.18 -4.94 -17.40
CA GLY A 215 -9.79 -6.04 -18.31
C GLY A 215 -9.31 -5.58 -19.68
N THR A 216 -8.93 -4.30 -19.81
CA THR A 216 -8.44 -3.73 -21.07
C THR A 216 -6.93 -3.64 -21.07
N ALA A 217 -6.30 -4.04 -22.20
CA ALA A 217 -4.87 -3.86 -22.38
C ALA A 217 -4.48 -2.37 -22.38
N PRO A 218 -3.32 -1.99 -21.82
CA PRO A 218 -2.78 -0.65 -21.97
C PRO A 218 -2.62 -0.27 -23.44
N ARG A 219 -2.98 0.95 -23.79
CA ARG A 219 -2.74 1.48 -25.14
C ARG A 219 -1.86 2.73 -25.08
N GLN A 220 -1.14 2.97 -26.16
CA GLN A 220 -0.47 4.25 -26.33
C GLN A 220 -1.46 5.31 -26.71
N PHE A 221 -1.31 6.49 -26.12
CA PHE A 221 -2.12 7.67 -26.41
C PHE A 221 -1.29 8.68 -27.20
N SER A 222 -1.90 9.30 -28.21
CA SER A 222 -1.35 10.46 -28.86
C SER A 222 -1.63 11.73 -28.01
N LYS A 223 -0.94 12.84 -28.33
CA LYS A 223 -1.25 14.12 -27.68
C LYS A 223 -2.69 14.57 -27.94
N GLU A 224 -3.21 14.28 -29.12
CA GLU A 224 -4.58 14.58 -29.54
C GLU A 224 -5.62 13.84 -28.71
N ASP A 225 -5.35 12.61 -28.28
CA ASP A 225 -6.24 11.83 -27.42
C ASP A 225 -6.39 12.44 -26.01
N LEU A 226 -5.42 13.26 -25.59
CA LEU A 226 -5.41 13.90 -24.27
C LEU A 226 -6.12 15.25 -24.26
N VAL A 227 -6.42 15.82 -25.44
CA VAL A 227 -7.10 17.12 -25.54
C VAL A 227 -8.54 17.01 -25.04
N GLY A 228 -8.92 17.86 -24.11
CA GLY A 228 -10.26 17.88 -23.56
C GLY A 228 -10.35 18.26 -22.09
N GLU A 229 -11.51 18.03 -21.53
CA GLU A 229 -11.79 18.24 -20.11
C GLU A 229 -11.53 16.96 -19.32
N TRP A 230 -10.86 17.10 -18.19
CA TRP A 230 -10.46 16.02 -17.30
C TRP A 230 -10.84 16.33 -15.86
N GLU A 231 -11.05 15.29 -15.09
CA GLU A 231 -11.03 15.40 -13.64
C GLU A 231 -9.68 14.90 -13.10
N ILE A 232 -9.05 15.70 -12.27
CA ILE A 232 -7.78 15.36 -11.62
C ILE A 232 -7.97 15.24 -10.10
N ILE A 233 -7.41 14.20 -9.52
CA ILE A 233 -7.34 14.03 -8.07
C ILE A 233 -5.89 14.12 -7.64
N ARG A 234 -5.60 15.04 -6.73
CA ARG A 234 -4.33 15.07 -6.03
C ARG A 234 -4.42 14.21 -4.77
N VAL A 235 -3.79 13.04 -4.80
CA VAL A 235 -3.72 12.17 -3.62
C VAL A 235 -2.83 12.81 -2.57
N GLN A 236 -3.40 13.11 -1.41
CA GLN A 236 -2.74 13.76 -0.30
C GLN A 236 -2.90 12.95 0.98
N GLU A 237 -2.05 13.26 1.96
CA GLU A 237 -2.20 12.74 3.30
C GLU A 237 -3.58 13.14 3.86
N PRO A 238 -4.33 12.16 4.39
CA PRO A 238 -5.64 12.44 4.97
C PRO A 238 -5.57 13.46 6.10
N ARG A 239 -6.45 14.45 6.07
CA ARG A 239 -6.56 15.49 7.09
C ARG A 239 -7.68 15.13 8.05
N TYR A 240 -7.33 14.91 9.31
CA TYR A 240 -8.33 14.65 10.35
C TYR A 240 -8.85 15.97 10.93
N GLU A 241 -10.14 16.23 10.79
CA GLU A 241 -10.81 17.39 11.37
C GLU A 241 -11.29 17.16 12.80
N ARG A 242 -11.36 15.90 13.20
CA ARG A 242 -11.89 15.48 14.51
C ARG A 242 -10.79 14.83 15.35
N GLN A 243 -10.92 15.01 16.64
CA GLN A 243 -10.14 14.25 17.60
C GLN A 243 -10.76 12.83 17.66
N LEU A 244 -10.01 11.83 17.22
CA LEU A 244 -10.45 10.43 17.23
C LEU A 244 -10.16 9.81 18.60
N GLU A 245 -11.13 9.10 19.17
CA GLU A 245 -10.93 8.22 20.31
C GLU A 245 -10.12 6.98 19.92
N ALA A 246 -9.62 6.23 20.91
CA ALA A 246 -8.73 5.09 20.65
C ALA A 246 -9.33 4.05 19.70
N GLY A 247 -10.59 3.67 19.86
CA GLY A 247 -11.28 2.75 18.95
C GLY A 247 -11.47 3.30 17.54
N GLN A 248 -11.74 4.60 17.42
CA GLN A 248 -11.88 5.28 16.14
C GLN A 248 -10.55 5.44 15.42
N ILE A 249 -9.43 5.51 16.14
CA ILE A 249 -8.08 5.51 15.54
C ILE A 249 -7.82 4.20 14.81
N LEU A 250 -8.28 3.07 15.37
CA LEU A 250 -8.05 1.75 14.77
C LEU A 250 -9.02 1.47 13.62
N TRP A 251 -10.28 1.77 13.78
CA TRP A 251 -11.33 1.36 12.84
C TRP A 251 -11.84 2.50 11.95
N GLY A 252 -11.82 3.74 12.43
CA GLY A 252 -12.33 4.89 11.71
C GLY A 252 -13.85 4.88 11.58
N GLU A 253 -14.56 4.69 12.68
CA GLU A 253 -16.01 4.69 12.69
C GLU A 253 -16.63 5.99 12.16
N GLY A 254 -17.74 5.85 11.46
CA GLY A 254 -18.51 6.95 10.89
C GLY A 254 -18.07 7.32 9.47
N GLU A 255 -18.73 8.34 8.92
CA GLU A 255 -18.49 8.83 7.58
C GLU A 255 -17.30 9.79 7.52
N LEU A 256 -16.61 9.80 6.37
CA LEU A 256 -15.58 10.78 6.07
C LEU A 256 -16.18 12.20 6.03
N LYS A 257 -15.50 13.14 6.65
CA LYS A 257 -15.79 14.56 6.49
C LYS A 257 -15.28 15.07 5.15
N GLU A 258 -15.87 16.15 4.64
CA GLU A 258 -15.53 16.67 3.30
C GLU A 258 -14.02 16.88 3.10
N LYS A 259 -13.32 17.41 4.10
CA LYS A 259 -11.87 17.65 4.06
C LYS A 259 -10.99 16.38 4.22
N GLU A 260 -11.59 15.25 4.57
CA GLU A 260 -10.90 13.97 4.63
C GLU A 260 -10.88 13.28 3.25
N TRP A 261 -11.67 13.78 2.28
CA TRP A 261 -11.70 13.32 0.91
C TRP A 261 -10.64 13.99 0.03
N ASN A 262 -10.06 13.23 -0.89
CA ASN A 262 -9.38 13.78 -2.06
C ASN A 262 -10.44 14.00 -3.14
N LEU A 263 -10.92 15.23 -3.26
CA LEU A 263 -11.93 15.61 -4.25
C LEU A 263 -11.27 15.90 -5.59
N SER A 264 -11.93 15.51 -6.67
CA SER A 264 -11.51 15.88 -8.01
C SER A 264 -11.68 17.38 -8.26
N THR A 265 -10.86 17.90 -9.15
CA THR A 265 -10.98 19.24 -9.72
C THR A 265 -10.94 19.13 -11.23
N ARG A 266 -11.57 20.06 -11.93
CA ARG A 266 -11.56 20.09 -13.40
C ARG A 266 -10.25 20.66 -13.92
N MET A 267 -9.81 20.09 -15.03
CA MET A 267 -8.63 20.48 -15.76
C MET A 267 -8.92 20.40 -17.26
N THR A 268 -8.46 21.37 -18.02
CA THR A 268 -8.56 21.37 -19.49
C THR A 268 -7.17 21.26 -20.09
N LEU A 269 -6.98 20.30 -21.00
CA LEU A 269 -5.79 20.18 -21.83
C LEU A 269 -6.09 20.67 -23.24
N ALA A 270 -5.38 21.71 -23.69
CA ALA A 270 -5.57 22.29 -25.01
C ALA A 270 -4.60 21.69 -26.03
N LYS A 271 -4.94 21.87 -27.35
CA LYS A 271 -4.13 21.36 -28.48
C LYS A 271 -2.72 21.93 -28.53
N ASP A 272 -2.52 23.12 -28.04
CA ASP A 272 -1.22 23.81 -27.99
C ASP A 272 -0.34 23.33 -26.82
N GLY A 273 -0.82 22.37 -26.00
CA GLY A 273 -0.13 21.87 -24.83
C GLY A 273 -0.31 22.72 -23.57
N THR A 274 -1.15 23.76 -23.63
CA THR A 274 -1.50 24.51 -22.43
C THR A 274 -2.46 23.70 -21.54
N CYS A 275 -2.35 23.90 -20.25
CA CYS A 275 -3.18 23.26 -19.25
C CYS A 275 -3.79 24.32 -18.33
N GLU A 276 -5.10 24.29 -18.17
CA GLU A 276 -5.83 25.19 -17.27
C GLU A 276 -6.60 24.37 -16.23
N GLY A 277 -6.55 24.79 -14.94
CA GLY A 277 -7.28 24.13 -13.87
C GLY A 277 -6.97 24.69 -12.50
N GLN A 278 -7.84 24.44 -11.53
CA GLN A 278 -7.72 25.01 -10.16
C GLN A 278 -6.51 24.49 -9.35
N MET A 279 -5.89 23.39 -9.77
CA MET A 279 -4.76 22.78 -9.05
C MET A 279 -3.38 23.11 -9.63
N LEU A 280 -3.34 23.85 -10.73
CA LEU A 280 -2.11 24.08 -11.45
C LEU A 280 -1.58 25.49 -11.19
N SER A 281 -0.77 25.66 -10.16
CA SER A 281 0.24 26.70 -10.21
C SER A 281 1.40 26.15 -11.05
N LEU A 282 1.41 26.45 -12.37
CA LEU A 282 2.52 26.23 -13.30
C LEU A 282 3.23 24.85 -13.20
N ILE A 283 2.65 23.82 -13.83
CA ILE A 283 3.44 22.66 -14.27
C ILE A 283 3.64 22.80 -15.78
N HIS A 284 4.87 23.04 -16.20
CA HIS A 284 5.26 22.80 -17.58
C HIS A 284 5.39 21.28 -17.78
N ILE A 285 4.46 20.70 -18.54
CA ILE A 285 4.63 19.36 -19.07
C ILE A 285 5.45 19.51 -20.35
N SER A 286 6.75 19.24 -20.26
CA SER A 286 7.65 19.16 -21.41
C SER A 286 7.55 17.80 -22.08
#